data_82167b4a18d0160b3cde825fcefd86f2
#
_entry.id   82167b4a18d0160b3cde825fcefd86f2
#
_cell.length_a   1.000
_cell.length_b   1.000
_cell.length_c   1.000
_cell.angle_alpha   90.00
_cell.angle_beta   90.00
_cell.angle_gamma   90.00
#
_symmetry.space_group_name_H-M   'P 1'
#
loop_
_entity.id
_entity.type
_entity.pdbx_description
1 polymer ?
#
loop_
_entity_poly.entity_id
_entity_poly.type
_entity_poly.pdbx_seq_one_letter_code
_entity_poly.pdbx_strand_id
1 'polypeptide(L)'
;MLDLTINEIGLANAVKRAREKNVVIPTFAQMRNPEIIPAPIKKKLVPLGLWDLDPTNLFRITWKNEPKASGGGYGGVNYLELPSSLTGVNARIVLVLGKWFPTGAHKVGAAFGCLVPRLVTGQFDPTQEKAVWPSTGNYCRGGAYDSYLLGCESIAILPEGMSKERFDWLAKVAGETIKTTGTESNVKEIFDKCWELRKSGDKLQIFNQFDDMGNYLWHYTVTGPAMGELVKSLISKDCQFRGVMVSSGSGGTIASGDYLKTLFPAAKIAACEAAQCPTLLNNGFGDHRLEGIGDKHVPWVHNVKNTDLLIAVDDEVVMKLIRLFNDPAGKEFLVSRGVDPKLADKLDLLGISSVGNVLAAIKFAKYFELTEEDLVLTIATDSMEMYGSRLREMEEARGRLDATASAIAWSALQHTAVDCLEELTYHGKKRVHNLKYYTWVEQQGKTYQEIQAQWYDPAYWTSIPALGPEVDKRIEEFNQRTGLLAQLS
;
A
#
# COMPACT_ATOMS: atom_id res chain seq x y z
N MET A 1 -10.64 9.73 14.37
CA MET A 1 -9.56 9.20 15.23
C MET A 1 -9.81 7.71 15.45
N LEU A 2 -8.77 6.87 15.63
CA LEU A 2 -8.94 5.47 16.01
C LEU A 2 -9.42 5.40 17.47
N ASP A 3 -10.54 4.71 17.70
CA ASP A 3 -11.09 4.51 19.04
C ASP A 3 -10.62 3.15 19.60
N LEU A 4 -10.04 3.14 20.80
CA LEU A 4 -9.55 1.95 21.50
C LEU A 4 -10.33 1.66 22.79
N THR A 5 -11.54 2.23 22.93
CA THR A 5 -12.46 1.92 24.03
C THR A 5 -12.89 0.46 23.95
N ILE A 6 -12.88 -0.23 25.10
CA ILE A 6 -13.21 -1.67 25.15
C ILE A 6 -14.73 -1.84 25.23
N ASN A 7 -15.25 -2.70 24.34
CA ASN A 7 -16.56 -3.32 24.41
C ASN A 7 -16.39 -4.77 24.90
N GLU A 8 -16.64 -5.02 26.18
CA GLU A 8 -16.39 -6.33 26.80
C GLU A 8 -17.22 -7.47 26.19
N ILE A 9 -18.43 -7.20 25.69
CA ILE A 9 -19.29 -8.23 25.06
C ILE A 9 -18.67 -8.65 23.72
N GLY A 10 -18.40 -7.68 22.85
CA GLY A 10 -17.77 -7.95 21.55
C GLY A 10 -16.38 -8.58 21.72
N LEU A 11 -15.60 -8.11 22.70
CA LEU A 11 -14.28 -8.67 23.01
C LEU A 11 -14.36 -10.12 23.46
N ALA A 12 -15.30 -10.48 24.31
CA ALA A 12 -15.51 -11.88 24.74
C ALA A 12 -15.86 -12.79 23.55
N ASN A 13 -16.71 -12.31 22.64
CA ASN A 13 -17.07 -13.03 21.41
C ASN A 13 -15.86 -13.17 20.47
N ALA A 14 -15.08 -12.11 20.28
CA ALA A 14 -13.85 -12.14 19.46
C ALA A 14 -12.82 -13.13 20.04
N VAL A 15 -12.61 -13.14 21.36
CA VAL A 15 -11.72 -14.11 22.03
C VAL A 15 -12.21 -15.54 21.84
N LYS A 16 -13.52 -15.79 21.96
CA LYS A 16 -14.11 -17.11 21.70
C LYS A 16 -13.85 -17.55 20.26
N ARG A 17 -14.10 -16.69 19.28
CA ARG A 17 -13.85 -16.95 17.86
C ARG A 17 -12.37 -17.24 17.57
N ALA A 18 -11.46 -16.47 18.17
CA ALA A 18 -10.03 -16.69 18.02
C ALA A 18 -9.59 -18.06 18.56
N ARG A 19 -10.15 -18.51 19.69
CA ARG A 19 -9.91 -19.88 20.21
C ARG A 19 -10.39 -20.96 19.25
N GLU A 20 -11.60 -20.82 18.72
CA GLU A 20 -12.19 -21.76 17.76
C GLU A 20 -11.37 -21.91 16.48
N LYS A 21 -10.69 -20.81 16.07
CA LYS A 21 -9.89 -20.73 14.85
C LYS A 21 -8.38 -20.85 15.09
N ASN A 22 -7.94 -21.04 16.34
CA ASN A 22 -6.52 -21.10 16.74
C ASN A 22 -5.73 -19.87 16.32
N VAL A 23 -6.31 -18.67 16.44
CA VAL A 23 -5.72 -17.41 16.02
C VAL A 23 -4.89 -16.81 17.14
N VAL A 24 -3.63 -16.55 16.84
CA VAL A 24 -2.74 -15.68 17.62
C VAL A 24 -2.41 -14.46 16.76
N ILE A 25 -2.61 -13.26 17.29
CA ILE A 25 -2.46 -12.02 16.54
C ILE A 25 -1.06 -11.42 16.78
N PRO A 26 -0.28 -11.10 15.72
CA PRO A 26 1.00 -10.39 15.87
C PRO A 26 0.80 -8.95 16.28
N THR A 27 1.73 -8.40 17.07
CA THR A 27 1.82 -6.96 17.36
C THR A 27 2.50 -6.20 16.21
N PHE A 28 2.29 -4.89 16.12
CA PHE A 28 3.05 -4.04 15.18
C PHE A 28 4.56 -4.10 15.46
N ALA A 29 4.95 -4.23 16.74
CA ALA A 29 6.35 -4.44 17.10
C ALA A 29 6.93 -5.72 16.49
N GLN A 30 6.18 -6.82 16.49
CA GLN A 30 6.59 -8.08 15.86
C GLN A 30 6.64 -7.99 14.34
N MET A 31 5.70 -7.26 13.72
CA MET A 31 5.73 -6.99 12.27
C MET A 31 6.95 -6.15 11.86
N ARG A 32 7.33 -5.17 12.69
CA ARG A 32 8.51 -4.34 12.48
C ARG A 32 9.81 -5.10 12.74
N ASN A 33 9.83 -5.91 13.78
CA ASN A 33 10.98 -6.73 14.16
C ASN A 33 10.60 -8.20 14.35
N PRO A 34 10.66 -9.03 13.28
CA PRO A 34 10.33 -10.46 13.37
C PRO A 34 11.22 -11.28 14.30
N GLU A 35 12.35 -10.75 14.75
CA GLU A 35 13.24 -11.46 15.70
C GLU A 35 12.54 -11.72 17.02
N ILE A 36 11.65 -10.81 17.47
CA ILE A 36 10.91 -10.95 18.72
C ILE A 36 9.68 -11.87 18.62
N ILE A 37 9.38 -12.42 17.45
CA ILE A 37 8.31 -13.42 17.29
C ILE A 37 8.71 -14.70 18.04
N PRO A 38 7.79 -15.29 18.83
CA PRO A 38 8.07 -16.51 19.59
C PRO A 38 8.58 -17.67 18.71
N ALA A 39 9.59 -18.39 19.17
CA ALA A 39 10.21 -19.49 18.42
C ALA A 39 9.21 -20.59 17.98
N PRO A 40 8.20 -21.00 18.78
CA PRO A 40 7.19 -21.96 18.33
C PRO A 40 6.38 -21.47 17.13
N ILE A 41 6.08 -20.15 17.04
CA ILE A 41 5.39 -19.57 15.89
C ILE A 41 6.29 -19.61 14.65
N LYS A 42 7.57 -19.19 14.79
CA LYS A 42 8.54 -19.27 13.68
C LYS A 42 8.65 -20.70 13.16
N LYS A 43 8.67 -21.71 14.03
CA LYS A 43 8.72 -23.12 13.64
C LYS A 43 7.50 -23.55 12.83
N LYS A 44 6.29 -23.09 13.21
CA LYS A 44 5.06 -23.36 12.46
C LYS A 44 5.05 -22.72 11.07
N LEU A 45 5.72 -21.58 10.88
CA LEU A 45 5.80 -20.89 9.61
C LEU A 45 6.71 -21.56 8.57
N VAL A 46 7.65 -22.41 8.99
CA VAL A 46 8.63 -23.02 8.07
C VAL A 46 7.98 -23.76 6.88
N PRO A 47 6.97 -24.63 7.08
CA PRO A 47 6.32 -25.32 5.97
C PRO A 47 5.37 -24.46 5.15
N LEU A 48 4.93 -23.31 5.67
CA LEU A 48 3.86 -22.50 5.06
C LEU A 48 4.39 -21.60 3.95
N GLY A 49 3.66 -21.56 2.85
CA GLY A 49 3.81 -20.53 1.81
C GLY A 49 3.13 -19.22 2.23
N LEU A 50 3.57 -18.09 1.64
CA LEU A 50 3.00 -16.77 1.93
C LEU A 50 1.49 -16.64 1.58
N TRP A 51 0.98 -17.51 0.69
CA TRP A 51 -0.39 -17.49 0.23
C TRP A 51 -1.28 -18.54 0.91
N ASP A 52 -0.72 -19.32 1.83
CA ASP A 52 -1.47 -20.35 2.54
C ASP A 52 -2.46 -19.72 3.53
N LEU A 53 -3.65 -20.31 3.60
CA LEU A 53 -4.76 -19.84 4.43
C LEU A 53 -4.64 -20.39 5.86
N ASP A 54 -3.50 -20.15 6.49
CA ASP A 54 -3.23 -20.55 7.89
C ASP A 54 -3.11 -19.29 8.77
N PRO A 55 -3.80 -19.24 9.93
CA PRO A 55 -3.74 -18.08 10.84
C PRO A 55 -2.33 -17.68 11.25
N THR A 56 -1.37 -18.62 11.27
CA THR A 56 0.03 -18.31 11.59
C THR A 56 0.66 -17.33 10.57
N ASN A 57 0.15 -17.29 9.33
CA ASN A 57 0.62 -16.37 8.30
C ASN A 57 0.33 -14.88 8.59
N LEU A 58 -0.49 -14.55 9.61
CA LEU A 58 -0.58 -13.17 10.12
C LEU A 58 0.80 -12.64 10.53
N PHE A 59 1.69 -13.49 11.04
CA PHE A 59 3.06 -13.12 11.40
C PHE A 59 3.97 -12.85 10.18
N ARG A 60 3.51 -13.18 8.96
CA ARG A 60 4.18 -12.82 7.70
C ARG A 60 3.80 -11.42 7.19
N ILE A 61 2.98 -10.66 7.90
CA ILE A 61 2.66 -9.27 7.55
C ILE A 61 3.83 -8.36 7.95
N THR A 62 4.91 -8.42 7.19
CA THR A 62 6.17 -7.69 7.44
C THR A 62 6.95 -7.45 6.15
N TRP A 63 7.76 -6.39 6.11
CA TRP A 63 8.71 -6.09 5.02
C TRP A 63 9.93 -7.02 4.99
N LYS A 64 10.07 -7.89 5.98
CA LYS A 64 11.27 -8.68 6.24
C LYS A 64 11.12 -10.17 5.92
N ASN A 65 10.11 -10.56 5.15
CA ASN A 65 9.99 -11.94 4.68
C ASN A 65 11.07 -12.24 3.64
N GLU A 66 11.75 -13.37 3.80
CA GLU A 66 12.65 -13.87 2.75
C GLU A 66 11.86 -14.57 1.64
N PRO A 67 12.29 -14.42 0.37
CA PRO A 67 11.83 -15.28 -0.71
C PRO A 67 12.05 -16.76 -0.35
N LYS A 68 11.15 -17.64 -0.78
CA LYS A 68 11.30 -19.10 -0.53
C LYS A 68 12.64 -19.65 -1.04
N ALA A 69 13.13 -19.12 -2.16
CA ALA A 69 14.44 -19.49 -2.72
C ALA A 69 15.64 -19.11 -1.81
N SER A 70 15.44 -18.16 -0.88
CA SER A 70 16.46 -17.73 0.10
C SER A 70 16.23 -18.33 1.49
N GLY A 71 15.33 -19.31 1.62
CA GLY A 71 15.04 -19.98 2.89
C GLY A 71 13.61 -19.80 3.38
N GLY A 72 12.91 -18.75 2.96
CA GLY A 72 11.51 -18.47 3.33
C GLY A 72 11.33 -18.10 4.81
N GLY A 73 12.37 -17.63 5.47
CA GLY A 73 12.39 -17.15 6.85
C GLY A 73 12.14 -15.64 6.93
N TYR A 74 12.84 -15.01 7.86
CA TYR A 74 12.91 -13.56 8.02
C TYR A 74 14.33 -13.07 7.81
N GLY A 75 14.49 -11.96 7.08
CA GLY A 75 15.78 -11.35 6.79
C GLY A 75 15.74 -9.84 6.89
N GLY A 76 16.51 -9.15 6.06
CA GLY A 76 16.43 -7.70 5.89
C GLY A 76 15.20 -7.26 5.09
N VAL A 77 15.04 -5.95 4.97
CA VAL A 77 14.02 -5.35 4.10
C VAL A 77 14.34 -5.66 2.64
N ASN A 78 13.37 -6.25 1.91
CA ASN A 78 13.58 -6.53 0.49
C ASN A 78 13.52 -5.24 -0.32
N TYR A 79 14.49 -5.05 -1.19
CA TYR A 79 14.56 -3.87 -2.07
C TYR A 79 15.17 -4.18 -3.43
N LEU A 80 14.93 -3.28 -4.37
CA LEU A 80 15.55 -3.24 -5.69
C LEU A 80 16.13 -1.85 -5.92
N GLU A 81 17.41 -1.76 -6.24
CA GLU A 81 18.06 -0.53 -6.68
C GLU A 81 18.14 -0.51 -8.20
N LEU A 82 17.70 0.59 -8.82
CA LEU A 82 17.70 0.76 -10.26
C LEU A 82 18.92 1.59 -10.68
N PRO A 83 19.77 1.08 -11.59
CA PRO A 83 20.97 1.79 -12.04
C PRO A 83 20.62 2.93 -12.99
N SER A 84 21.53 3.90 -13.09
CA SER A 84 21.43 5.03 -14.02
C SER A 84 21.29 4.60 -15.49
N SER A 85 21.88 3.47 -15.87
CA SER A 85 21.73 2.88 -17.21
C SER A 85 20.26 2.52 -17.55
N LEU A 86 19.42 2.24 -16.55
CA LEU A 86 18.00 2.01 -16.74
C LEU A 86 17.18 3.29 -16.59
N THR A 87 17.48 4.09 -15.55
CA THR A 87 16.63 5.23 -15.16
C THR A 87 16.94 6.52 -15.92
N GLY A 88 18.13 6.66 -16.52
CA GLY A 88 18.59 7.86 -17.19
C GLY A 88 18.90 9.03 -16.25
N VAL A 89 18.99 8.78 -14.92
CA VAL A 89 19.41 9.75 -13.90
C VAL A 89 20.53 9.18 -13.05
N ASN A 90 21.40 10.01 -12.52
CA ASN A 90 22.53 9.56 -11.69
C ASN A 90 22.13 9.24 -10.25
N ALA A 91 21.04 9.85 -9.76
CA ALA A 91 20.53 9.55 -8.42
C ALA A 91 20.22 8.06 -8.23
N ARG A 92 20.53 7.56 -7.04
CA ARG A 92 20.22 6.21 -6.64
C ARG A 92 18.72 6.07 -6.37
N ILE A 93 18.00 5.33 -7.22
CA ILE A 93 16.57 5.06 -7.06
C ILE A 93 16.39 3.68 -6.47
N VAL A 94 15.82 3.60 -5.26
CA VAL A 94 15.61 2.37 -4.51
C VAL A 94 14.13 2.15 -4.25
N LEU A 95 13.64 0.93 -4.49
CA LEU A 95 12.26 0.52 -4.21
C LEU A 95 12.23 -0.54 -3.12
N VAL A 96 11.42 -0.34 -2.07
CA VAL A 96 11.07 -1.44 -1.16
C VAL A 96 10.02 -2.34 -1.80
N LEU A 97 10.15 -3.66 -1.64
CA LEU A 97 9.39 -4.65 -2.40
C LEU A 97 8.26 -5.28 -1.58
N GLY A 98 7.00 -4.99 -1.95
CA GLY A 98 5.80 -5.55 -1.33
C GLY A 98 5.40 -6.95 -1.80
N LYS A 99 6.03 -7.50 -2.84
CA LYS A 99 5.75 -8.86 -3.35
C LYS A 99 5.80 -9.93 -2.25
N TRP A 100 6.70 -9.78 -1.28
CA TRP A 100 6.95 -10.79 -0.26
C TRP A 100 6.03 -10.67 0.98
N PHE A 101 4.92 -10.01 0.83
CA PHE A 101 3.81 -10.07 1.79
C PHE A 101 2.84 -11.20 1.44
N PRO A 102 2.06 -11.72 2.40
CA PRO A 102 0.84 -12.45 2.08
C PRO A 102 -0.01 -11.67 1.07
N THR A 103 -0.71 -12.35 0.19
CA THR A 103 -1.46 -11.73 -0.93
C THR A 103 -0.60 -11.05 -2.01
N GLY A 104 0.74 -11.08 -1.90
CA GLY A 104 1.65 -10.45 -2.86
C GLY A 104 1.65 -8.92 -2.89
N ALA A 105 1.11 -8.28 -1.84
CA ALA A 105 1.06 -6.82 -1.72
C ALA A 105 1.07 -6.36 -0.25
N HIS A 106 1.74 -5.25 0.04
CA HIS A 106 1.82 -4.71 1.42
C HIS A 106 0.47 -4.22 1.97
N LYS A 107 -0.56 -4.09 1.14
CA LYS A 107 -1.90 -3.62 1.54
C LYS A 107 -2.59 -4.55 2.56
N VAL A 108 -2.17 -5.80 2.69
CA VAL A 108 -2.61 -6.69 3.77
C VAL A 108 -2.29 -6.09 5.15
N GLY A 109 -1.16 -5.43 5.31
CA GLY A 109 -0.82 -4.74 6.56
C GLY A 109 -1.70 -3.51 6.83
N ALA A 110 -2.02 -2.72 5.79
CA ALA A 110 -2.98 -1.62 5.92
C ALA A 110 -4.37 -2.11 6.37
N ALA A 111 -4.85 -3.23 5.81
CA ALA A 111 -6.11 -3.85 6.20
C ALA A 111 -6.06 -4.38 7.64
N PHE A 112 -4.97 -5.05 8.01
CA PHE A 112 -4.73 -5.48 9.39
C PHE A 112 -4.79 -4.31 10.37
N GLY A 113 -4.15 -3.17 10.04
CA GLY A 113 -4.17 -1.96 10.85
C GLY A 113 -5.57 -1.36 11.06
N CYS A 114 -6.50 -1.56 10.11
CA CYS A 114 -7.89 -1.14 10.24
C CYS A 114 -8.74 -2.13 11.05
N LEU A 115 -8.57 -3.43 10.82
CA LEU A 115 -9.42 -4.49 11.41
C LEU A 115 -9.03 -4.80 12.87
N VAL A 116 -7.74 -5.06 13.11
CA VAL A 116 -7.29 -5.65 14.37
C VAL A 116 -7.53 -4.74 15.59
N PRO A 117 -7.30 -3.41 15.55
CA PRO A 117 -7.63 -2.56 16.69
C PRO A 117 -9.10 -2.66 17.14
N ARG A 118 -10.04 -2.77 16.19
CA ARG A 118 -11.47 -2.93 16.51
C ARG A 118 -11.81 -4.33 17.01
N LEU A 119 -11.15 -5.35 16.45
CA LEU A 119 -11.35 -6.74 16.89
C LEU A 119 -10.88 -6.95 18.34
N VAL A 120 -9.66 -6.49 18.66
CA VAL A 120 -9.06 -6.69 20.00
C VAL A 120 -9.64 -5.79 21.08
N THR A 121 -10.45 -4.80 20.72
CA THR A 121 -11.23 -3.96 21.64
C THR A 121 -12.71 -4.37 21.70
N GLY A 122 -13.14 -5.31 20.85
CA GLY A 122 -14.53 -5.75 20.76
C GLY A 122 -15.48 -4.76 20.08
N GLN A 123 -14.94 -3.72 19.42
CA GLN A 123 -15.74 -2.78 18.62
C GLN A 123 -16.16 -3.36 17.27
N PHE A 124 -15.58 -4.48 16.89
CA PHE A 124 -16.03 -5.35 15.83
C PHE A 124 -16.25 -6.76 16.41
N ASP A 125 -17.49 -7.24 16.37
CA ASP A 125 -17.87 -8.57 16.83
C ASP A 125 -17.93 -9.55 15.65
N PRO A 126 -16.92 -10.42 15.49
CA PRO A 126 -16.84 -11.34 14.35
C PRO A 126 -17.90 -12.44 14.36
N THR A 127 -18.70 -12.53 15.42
CA THR A 127 -19.82 -13.49 15.53
C THR A 127 -21.15 -12.90 15.10
N GLN A 128 -21.23 -11.58 14.94
CA GLN A 128 -22.44 -10.84 14.64
C GLN A 128 -22.32 -9.97 13.39
N GLU A 129 -21.10 -9.51 13.08
CA GLU A 129 -20.85 -8.53 12.04
C GLU A 129 -19.99 -9.10 10.92
N LYS A 130 -20.17 -8.60 9.69
CA LYS A 130 -19.30 -8.88 8.55
C LYS A 130 -18.38 -7.70 8.28
N ALA A 131 -17.12 -7.99 7.98
CA ALA A 131 -16.15 -7.00 7.58
C ALA A 131 -16.33 -6.63 6.09
N VAL A 132 -16.63 -5.37 5.77
CA VAL A 132 -16.79 -4.88 4.40
C VAL A 132 -15.53 -4.16 3.96
N TRP A 133 -14.96 -4.58 2.83
CA TRP A 133 -13.69 -4.09 2.28
C TRP A 133 -13.89 -3.36 0.94
N PRO A 134 -14.22 -2.05 0.97
CA PRO A 134 -14.36 -1.24 -0.23
C PRO A 134 -12.99 -0.87 -0.78
N SER A 135 -12.68 -1.26 -2.03
CA SER A 135 -11.38 -0.99 -2.65
C SER A 135 -11.41 -1.31 -4.14
N THR A 136 -10.40 -0.81 -4.84
CA THR A 136 -10.16 -1.14 -6.23
C THR A 136 -9.24 -2.37 -6.42
N GLY A 137 -8.78 -3.04 -5.33
CA GLY A 137 -8.00 -4.27 -5.52
C GLY A 137 -7.19 -4.78 -4.33
N ASN A 138 -5.95 -4.34 -4.17
CA ASN A 138 -5.02 -4.93 -3.19
C ASN A 138 -5.50 -4.82 -1.73
N TYR A 139 -6.21 -3.74 -1.38
CA TYR A 139 -6.71 -3.57 -0.03
C TYR A 139 -7.88 -4.52 0.28
N CYS A 140 -8.86 -4.68 -0.62
CA CYS A 140 -9.94 -5.64 -0.39
C CYS A 140 -9.44 -7.09 -0.36
N ARG A 141 -8.42 -7.41 -1.19
CA ARG A 141 -7.75 -8.72 -1.13
C ARG A 141 -7.05 -8.95 0.20
N GLY A 142 -6.32 -7.94 0.69
CA GLY A 142 -5.67 -7.99 2.01
C GLY A 142 -6.70 -8.13 3.13
N GLY A 143 -7.76 -7.33 3.11
CA GLY A 143 -8.82 -7.35 4.12
C GLY A 143 -9.62 -8.66 4.14
N ALA A 144 -9.94 -9.23 2.98
CA ALA A 144 -10.59 -10.54 2.89
C ALA A 144 -9.67 -11.66 3.43
N TYR A 145 -8.36 -11.58 3.15
CA TYR A 145 -7.37 -12.50 3.69
C TYR A 145 -7.26 -12.41 5.21
N ASP A 146 -7.08 -11.20 5.75
CA ASP A 146 -7.01 -10.97 7.19
C ASP A 146 -8.31 -11.44 7.88
N SER A 147 -9.46 -11.13 7.30
CA SER A 147 -10.75 -11.58 7.80
C SER A 147 -10.83 -13.11 7.87
N TYR A 148 -10.42 -13.78 6.79
CA TYR A 148 -10.41 -15.26 6.75
C TYR A 148 -9.52 -15.85 7.84
N LEU A 149 -8.28 -15.36 7.99
CA LEU A 149 -7.32 -15.85 8.97
C LEU A 149 -7.76 -15.57 10.41
N LEU A 150 -8.44 -14.43 10.63
CA LEU A 150 -8.98 -14.03 11.95
C LEU A 150 -10.34 -14.68 12.26
N GLY A 151 -10.88 -15.49 11.34
CA GLY A 151 -12.17 -16.17 11.51
C GLY A 151 -13.38 -15.24 11.40
N CYS A 152 -13.25 -14.14 10.66
CA CYS A 152 -14.30 -13.15 10.39
C CYS A 152 -14.93 -13.39 9.02
N GLU A 153 -16.24 -13.20 8.88
CA GLU A 153 -16.88 -13.14 7.57
C GLU A 153 -16.58 -11.80 6.88
N SER A 154 -16.43 -11.82 5.56
CA SER A 154 -16.09 -10.61 4.81
C SER A 154 -16.86 -10.45 3.50
N ILE A 155 -17.05 -9.19 3.10
CA ILE A 155 -17.59 -8.76 1.81
C ILE A 155 -16.53 -7.89 1.14
N ALA A 156 -16.08 -8.27 -0.05
CA ALA A 156 -15.19 -7.46 -0.86
C ALA A 156 -16.00 -6.67 -1.89
N ILE A 157 -15.74 -5.37 -2.02
CA ILE A 157 -16.39 -4.50 -3.03
C ILE A 157 -15.31 -3.91 -3.92
N LEU A 158 -15.40 -4.16 -5.25
CA LEU A 158 -14.43 -3.61 -6.20
C LEU A 158 -15.05 -3.41 -7.58
N PRO A 159 -14.49 -2.48 -8.43
CA PRO A 159 -14.97 -2.26 -9.77
C PRO A 159 -14.80 -3.51 -10.67
N GLU A 160 -15.74 -3.70 -11.58
CA GLU A 160 -15.74 -4.85 -12.51
C GLU A 160 -14.56 -4.85 -13.50
N GLY A 161 -14.01 -3.67 -13.78
CA GLY A 161 -12.88 -3.49 -14.70
C GLY A 161 -11.50 -3.90 -14.15
N MET A 162 -11.42 -4.45 -12.94
CA MET A 162 -10.14 -4.88 -12.33
C MET A 162 -9.59 -6.17 -12.95
N SER A 163 -8.28 -6.43 -12.74
CA SER A 163 -7.61 -7.63 -13.27
C SER A 163 -8.27 -8.93 -12.80
N LYS A 164 -8.33 -9.92 -13.68
CA LYS A 164 -8.97 -11.22 -13.42
C LYS A 164 -8.38 -11.92 -12.20
N GLU A 165 -7.07 -11.82 -12.01
CA GLU A 165 -6.34 -12.45 -10.92
C GLU A 165 -6.86 -12.01 -9.54
N ARG A 166 -7.34 -10.78 -9.42
CA ARG A 166 -7.95 -10.25 -8.18
C ARG A 166 -9.26 -10.95 -7.84
N PHE A 167 -10.14 -11.15 -8.82
CA PHE A 167 -11.40 -11.84 -8.63
C PHE A 167 -11.20 -13.33 -8.32
N ASP A 168 -10.29 -13.99 -9.03
CA ASP A 168 -9.97 -15.41 -8.82
C ASP A 168 -9.44 -15.67 -7.40
N TRP A 169 -8.69 -14.70 -6.84
CA TRP A 169 -8.23 -14.78 -5.46
C TRP A 169 -9.37 -14.55 -4.46
N LEU A 170 -10.16 -13.50 -4.65
CA LEU A 170 -11.26 -13.17 -3.74
C LEU A 170 -12.28 -14.30 -3.63
N ALA A 171 -12.54 -15.01 -4.71
CA ALA A 171 -13.43 -16.18 -4.72
C ALA A 171 -13.00 -17.30 -3.76
N LYS A 172 -11.73 -17.30 -3.31
CA LYS A 172 -11.19 -18.30 -2.37
C LYS A 172 -11.32 -17.90 -0.91
N VAL A 173 -11.35 -16.59 -0.61
CA VAL A 173 -11.18 -16.06 0.76
C VAL A 173 -12.31 -15.14 1.21
N ALA A 174 -12.99 -14.44 0.32
CA ALA A 174 -14.12 -13.59 0.67
C ALA A 174 -15.40 -14.43 0.79
N GLY A 175 -16.25 -14.10 1.78
CA GLY A 175 -17.59 -14.68 1.87
C GLY A 175 -18.48 -14.23 0.73
N GLU A 176 -18.34 -12.98 0.31
CA GLU A 176 -19.06 -12.38 -0.82
C GLU A 176 -18.16 -11.39 -1.57
N THR A 177 -18.35 -11.30 -2.90
CA THR A 177 -17.67 -10.32 -3.75
C THR A 177 -18.71 -9.54 -4.54
N ILE A 178 -18.79 -8.23 -4.31
CA ILE A 178 -19.69 -7.31 -5.00
C ILE A 178 -18.91 -6.53 -6.03
N LYS A 179 -19.38 -6.55 -7.29
CA LYS A 179 -18.82 -5.78 -8.39
C LYS A 179 -19.57 -4.47 -8.53
N THR A 180 -18.84 -3.37 -8.64
CA THR A 180 -19.39 -2.04 -9.00
C THR A 180 -19.00 -1.69 -10.43
N THR A 181 -19.72 -0.77 -11.05
CA THR A 181 -19.42 -0.32 -12.40
C THR A 181 -18.13 0.50 -12.43
N GLY A 182 -17.34 0.35 -13.51
CA GLY A 182 -16.20 1.21 -13.81
C GLY A 182 -14.83 0.60 -13.59
N THR A 183 -13.84 1.47 -13.43
CA THR A 183 -12.40 1.17 -13.39
C THR A 183 -11.76 1.65 -12.07
N GLU A 184 -10.43 1.76 -12.03
CA GLU A 184 -9.66 2.12 -10.83
C GLU A 184 -10.11 3.43 -10.17
N SER A 185 -10.45 4.47 -10.93
CA SER A 185 -10.85 5.77 -10.40
C SER A 185 -12.33 5.86 -9.96
N ASN A 186 -13.12 4.79 -10.11
CA ASN A 186 -14.55 4.75 -9.79
C ASN A 186 -14.82 4.40 -8.31
N VAL A 187 -14.30 5.20 -7.40
CA VAL A 187 -14.45 5.00 -5.94
C VAL A 187 -15.82 5.48 -5.44
N LYS A 188 -16.46 6.43 -6.14
CA LYS A 188 -17.80 6.91 -5.77
C LYS A 188 -18.82 5.77 -5.79
N GLU A 189 -18.81 4.94 -6.83
CA GLU A 189 -19.70 3.79 -6.98
C GLU A 189 -19.52 2.77 -5.85
N ILE A 190 -18.27 2.62 -5.36
CA ILE A 190 -17.95 1.81 -4.18
C ILE A 190 -18.56 2.44 -2.92
N PHE A 191 -18.44 3.76 -2.74
CA PHE A 191 -19.03 4.47 -1.60
C PHE A 191 -20.56 4.40 -1.62
N ASP A 192 -21.18 4.57 -2.78
CA ASP A 192 -22.64 4.46 -2.95
C ASP A 192 -23.10 3.04 -2.52
N LYS A 193 -22.36 2.00 -2.91
CA LYS A 193 -22.64 0.62 -2.48
C LYS A 193 -22.47 0.43 -0.97
N CYS A 194 -21.47 1.05 -0.37
CA CYS A 194 -21.33 1.06 1.09
C CYS A 194 -22.52 1.71 1.80
N TRP A 195 -23.06 2.82 1.24
CA TRP A 195 -24.24 3.47 1.78
C TRP A 195 -25.52 2.62 1.63
N GLU A 196 -25.66 1.88 0.51
CA GLU A 196 -26.76 0.91 0.34
C GLU A 196 -26.69 -0.18 1.40
N LEU A 197 -25.50 -0.76 1.60
CA LEU A 197 -25.28 -1.82 2.58
C LEU A 197 -25.57 -1.34 4.02
N ARG A 198 -25.22 -0.11 4.37
CA ARG A 198 -25.59 0.46 5.68
C ARG A 198 -27.10 0.54 5.91
N LYS A 199 -27.87 0.69 4.83
CA LYS A 199 -29.35 0.79 4.87
C LYS A 199 -30.03 -0.58 4.85
N SER A 200 -29.35 -1.68 4.52
CA SER A 200 -29.94 -3.02 4.44
C SER A 200 -30.38 -3.58 5.79
N GLY A 201 -29.88 -3.01 6.89
CA GLY A 201 -30.15 -3.49 8.23
C GLY A 201 -29.25 -4.65 8.67
N ASP A 202 -28.34 -5.12 7.80
CA ASP A 202 -27.32 -6.10 8.14
C ASP A 202 -26.32 -5.52 9.12
N LYS A 203 -25.80 -6.38 10.00
CA LYS A 203 -24.73 -6.01 10.91
C LYS A 203 -23.40 -6.02 10.15
N LEU A 204 -22.97 -4.84 9.70
CA LEU A 204 -21.79 -4.65 8.86
C LEU A 204 -20.86 -3.61 9.45
N GLN A 205 -19.55 -3.91 9.44
CA GLN A 205 -18.50 -2.93 9.71
C GLN A 205 -17.73 -2.61 8.43
N ILE A 206 -17.83 -1.38 7.96
CA ILE A 206 -17.12 -0.93 6.75
C ILE A 206 -15.74 -0.44 7.13
N PHE A 207 -14.71 -1.08 6.59
CA PHE A 207 -13.30 -0.72 6.74
C PHE A 207 -12.84 0.07 5.50
N ASN A 208 -13.05 1.38 5.53
CA ASN A 208 -12.73 2.25 4.40
C ASN A 208 -11.29 2.76 4.51
N GLN A 209 -10.37 2.26 3.64
CA GLN A 209 -8.96 2.64 3.65
C GLN A 209 -8.70 4.15 3.51
N PHE A 210 -9.63 4.90 2.93
CA PHE A 210 -9.43 6.31 2.62
C PHE A 210 -9.64 7.24 3.84
N ASP A 211 -10.36 6.76 4.87
CA ASP A 211 -10.64 7.54 6.08
C ASP A 211 -10.34 6.83 7.40
N ASP A 212 -9.93 5.56 7.36
CA ASP A 212 -9.55 4.80 8.53
C ASP A 212 -8.09 5.06 8.94
N MET A 213 -7.90 5.69 10.10
CA MET A 213 -6.57 6.02 10.61
C MET A 213 -5.73 4.78 11.00
N GLY A 214 -6.31 3.59 11.06
CA GLY A 214 -5.57 2.33 11.19
C GLY A 214 -4.64 2.07 10.01
N ASN A 215 -5.06 2.46 8.79
CA ASN A 215 -4.23 2.44 7.59
C ASN A 215 -2.99 3.36 7.75
N TYR A 216 -3.19 4.62 8.17
CA TYR A 216 -2.10 5.56 8.45
C TYR A 216 -1.16 5.01 9.54
N LEU A 217 -1.74 4.54 10.65
CA LEU A 217 -1.01 4.04 11.81
C LEU A 217 -0.10 2.86 11.45
N TRP A 218 -0.61 1.88 10.70
CA TRP A 218 0.20 0.72 10.29
C TRP A 218 1.39 1.15 9.42
N HIS A 219 1.17 2.02 8.45
CA HIS A 219 2.25 2.50 7.59
C HIS A 219 3.28 3.32 8.36
N TYR A 220 2.85 4.18 9.29
CA TYR A 220 3.77 4.94 10.12
C TYR A 220 4.60 4.03 11.04
N THR A 221 3.97 3.01 11.66
CA THR A 221 4.61 2.17 12.70
C THR A 221 5.36 0.96 12.16
N VAL A 222 5.04 0.48 10.96
CA VAL A 222 5.65 -0.72 10.36
C VAL A 222 6.41 -0.39 9.09
N THR A 223 5.79 0.29 8.10
CA THR A 223 6.44 0.62 6.82
C THR A 223 7.52 1.69 7.01
N GLY A 224 7.23 2.76 7.73
CA GLY A 224 8.18 3.83 7.99
C GLY A 224 9.49 3.35 8.61
N PRO A 225 9.46 2.59 9.73
CA PRO A 225 10.66 2.00 10.32
C PRO A 225 11.44 1.06 9.38
N ALA A 226 10.76 0.22 8.58
CA ALA A 226 11.43 -0.63 7.60
C ALA A 226 12.16 0.20 6.54
N MET A 227 11.52 1.23 6.00
CA MET A 227 12.15 2.18 5.08
C MET A 227 13.30 2.93 5.75
N GLY A 228 13.15 3.39 6.99
CA GLY A 228 14.19 4.07 7.75
C GLY A 228 15.41 3.20 8.02
N GLU A 229 15.21 1.92 8.31
CA GLU A 229 16.28 0.93 8.47
C GLU A 229 17.04 0.75 7.14
N LEU A 230 16.32 0.57 6.03
CA LEU A 230 16.92 0.44 4.72
C LEU A 230 17.73 1.70 4.34
N VAL A 231 17.16 2.89 4.47
CA VAL A 231 17.87 4.15 4.19
C VAL A 231 19.16 4.22 5.01
N LYS A 232 19.11 3.98 6.32
CA LYS A 232 20.31 3.99 7.17
C LYS A 232 21.39 3.00 6.75
N SER A 233 21.01 1.88 6.12
CA SER A 233 21.98 0.89 5.61
C SER A 233 22.59 1.29 4.26
N LEU A 234 21.95 2.19 3.51
CA LEU A 234 22.35 2.59 2.15
C LEU A 234 23.07 3.94 2.08
N ILE A 235 22.82 4.84 3.04
CA ILE A 235 23.48 6.14 3.09
C ILE A 235 24.89 6.06 3.68
N SER A 236 25.74 6.99 3.29
CA SER A 236 27.13 7.15 3.80
C SER A 236 27.41 8.64 3.99
N LYS A 237 28.67 9.00 4.28
CA LYS A 237 29.09 10.41 4.31
C LYS A 237 28.91 11.09 2.96
N ASP A 238 29.04 10.33 1.88
CA ASP A 238 28.99 10.81 0.49
C ASP A 238 27.64 10.48 -0.18
N CYS A 239 26.64 9.98 0.57
CA CYS A 239 25.32 9.66 0.04
C CYS A 239 24.23 10.13 0.99
N GLN A 240 23.36 11.02 0.51
CA GLN A 240 22.28 11.63 1.30
C GLN A 240 20.91 11.14 0.87
N PHE A 241 20.03 10.93 1.84
CA PHE A 241 18.63 10.65 1.57
C PHE A 241 17.87 11.94 1.26
N ARG A 242 17.31 12.02 0.04
CA ARG A 242 16.63 13.23 -0.46
C ARG A 242 15.12 13.19 -0.31
N GLY A 243 14.52 12.00 -0.37
CA GLY A 243 13.09 11.92 -0.20
C GLY A 243 12.47 10.60 -0.62
N VAL A 244 11.17 10.52 -0.40
CA VAL A 244 10.33 9.36 -0.74
C VAL A 244 9.19 9.77 -1.65
N MET A 245 9.01 9.03 -2.76
CA MET A 245 7.90 9.16 -3.70
C MET A 245 6.92 8.04 -3.45
N VAL A 246 5.65 8.36 -3.25
CA VAL A 246 4.61 7.38 -2.93
C VAL A 246 3.36 7.68 -3.73
N SER A 247 2.86 6.69 -4.43
CA SER A 247 1.57 6.79 -5.11
C SER A 247 0.43 7.05 -4.13
N SER A 248 -0.44 8.00 -4.47
CA SER A 248 -1.65 8.31 -3.71
C SER A 248 -2.84 7.56 -4.31
N GLY A 249 -3.20 6.43 -3.71
CA GLY A 249 -4.53 5.86 -3.73
C GLY A 249 -5.21 6.23 -2.42
N SER A 250 -5.18 5.33 -1.41
CA SER A 250 -5.73 5.65 -0.08
C SER A 250 -4.94 6.70 0.72
N GLY A 251 -3.73 7.07 0.29
CA GLY A 251 -2.88 8.00 1.04
C GLY A 251 -2.19 7.41 2.27
N GLY A 252 -2.53 6.19 2.70
CA GLY A 252 -1.98 5.58 3.91
C GLY A 252 -0.46 5.41 3.85
N THR A 253 0.08 4.96 2.72
CA THR A 253 1.52 4.73 2.55
C THR A 253 2.35 6.02 2.72
N ILE A 254 1.75 7.20 2.46
CA ILE A 254 2.40 8.51 2.66
C ILE A 254 2.82 8.70 4.13
N ALA A 255 2.13 8.07 5.08
CA ALA A 255 2.49 8.09 6.50
C ALA A 255 3.90 7.54 6.78
N SER A 256 4.44 6.66 5.92
CA SER A 256 5.85 6.25 6.02
C SER A 256 6.81 7.41 5.75
N GLY A 257 6.44 8.34 4.89
CA GLY A 257 7.17 9.59 4.69
C GLY A 257 7.14 10.50 5.93
N ASP A 258 5.99 10.59 6.60
CA ASP A 258 5.89 11.32 7.88
C ASP A 258 6.87 10.75 8.92
N TYR A 259 6.96 9.42 9.03
CA TYR A 259 7.96 8.78 9.89
C TYR A 259 9.40 9.09 9.43
N LEU A 260 9.68 8.97 8.12
CA LEU A 260 11.03 9.23 7.59
C LEU A 260 11.51 10.66 7.87
N LYS A 261 10.62 11.66 7.83
CA LYS A 261 10.95 13.04 8.22
C LYS A 261 11.33 13.20 9.68
N THR A 262 10.91 12.30 10.57
CA THR A 262 11.39 12.31 11.98
C THR A 262 12.87 11.91 12.09
N LEU A 263 13.36 11.10 11.14
CA LEU A 263 14.76 10.66 11.07
C LEU A 263 15.61 11.56 10.17
N PHE A 264 15.00 12.07 9.11
CA PHE A 264 15.63 12.86 8.04
C PHE A 264 14.78 14.10 7.75
N PRO A 265 14.86 15.15 8.61
CA PRO A 265 13.98 16.33 8.51
C PRO A 265 14.05 17.09 7.18
N ALA A 266 15.19 17.03 6.49
CA ALA A 266 15.39 17.66 5.17
C ALA A 266 14.80 16.88 4.00
N ALA A 267 14.44 15.61 4.21
CA ALA A 267 13.89 14.75 3.16
C ALA A 267 12.51 15.25 2.71
N LYS A 268 12.24 15.13 1.41
CA LYS A 268 10.97 15.52 0.81
C LYS A 268 10.01 14.33 0.69
N ILE A 269 8.71 14.60 0.80
CA ILE A 269 7.65 13.64 0.51
C ILE A 269 6.95 14.08 -0.78
N ALA A 270 6.93 13.22 -1.79
CA ALA A 270 6.15 13.45 -3.00
C ALA A 270 4.99 12.46 -3.10
N ALA A 271 3.78 12.96 -3.33
CA ALA A 271 2.62 12.15 -3.67
C ALA A 271 2.51 12.03 -5.19
N CYS A 272 2.42 10.79 -5.69
CA CYS A 272 2.32 10.49 -7.11
C CYS A 272 0.89 10.08 -7.48
N GLU A 273 0.40 10.54 -8.63
CA GLU A 273 -0.89 10.18 -9.22
C GLU A 273 -0.81 10.02 -10.74
N ALA A 274 -1.92 9.60 -11.38
CA ALA A 274 -2.01 9.53 -12.83
C ALA A 274 -2.29 10.91 -13.44
N ALA A 275 -1.60 11.26 -14.53
CA ALA A 275 -1.85 12.50 -15.26
C ALA A 275 -3.27 12.56 -15.87
N GLN A 276 -3.90 11.40 -16.12
CA GLN A 276 -5.27 11.26 -16.58
C GLN A 276 -6.31 11.54 -15.47
N CYS A 277 -5.90 11.44 -14.18
CA CYS A 277 -6.74 11.76 -13.02
C CYS A 277 -5.97 12.63 -12.01
N PRO A 278 -5.64 13.89 -12.37
CA PRO A 278 -4.72 14.72 -11.60
C PRO A 278 -5.46 15.48 -10.48
N THR A 279 -6.07 14.74 -9.56
CA THR A 279 -6.93 15.31 -8.50
C THR A 279 -6.14 16.18 -7.53
N LEU A 280 -4.95 15.74 -7.11
CA LEU A 280 -4.09 16.50 -6.21
C LEU A 280 -3.44 17.70 -6.91
N LEU A 281 -2.90 17.46 -8.11
CA LEU A 281 -2.12 18.44 -8.85
C LEU A 281 -3.02 19.54 -9.44
N ASN A 282 -4.07 19.17 -10.16
CA ASN A 282 -4.87 20.09 -10.99
C ASN A 282 -6.36 20.15 -10.59
N ASN A 283 -6.77 19.58 -9.45
CA ASN A 283 -8.17 19.42 -9.05
C ASN A 283 -9.01 18.73 -10.15
N GLY A 284 -8.35 17.87 -10.94
CA GLY A 284 -8.93 17.19 -12.09
C GLY A 284 -9.48 15.81 -11.76
N PHE A 285 -10.12 15.20 -12.73
CA PHE A 285 -10.59 13.82 -12.64
C PHE A 285 -10.61 13.18 -14.02
N GLY A 286 -10.53 11.86 -14.05
CA GLY A 286 -10.61 11.08 -15.28
C GLY A 286 -10.38 9.60 -15.00
N ASP A 287 -10.53 8.79 -16.02
CA ASP A 287 -10.23 7.36 -15.96
C ASP A 287 -8.78 7.12 -16.37
N HIS A 288 -8.14 6.13 -15.72
CA HIS A 288 -6.78 5.74 -15.99
C HIS A 288 -6.58 4.23 -15.78
N ARG A 289 -5.41 3.73 -16.20
CA ARG A 289 -5.04 2.30 -16.14
C ARG A 289 -4.01 1.96 -15.06
N LEU A 290 -3.67 2.90 -14.19
CA LEU A 290 -2.73 2.66 -13.09
C LEU A 290 -3.46 2.01 -11.91
N GLU A 291 -3.56 0.68 -11.93
CA GLU A 291 -4.23 -0.05 -10.86
C GLU A 291 -3.53 0.14 -9.51
N GLY A 292 -4.30 0.52 -8.49
CA GLY A 292 -3.85 0.73 -7.12
C GLY A 292 -3.58 2.18 -6.73
N ILE A 293 -3.75 3.15 -7.63
CA ILE A 293 -3.55 4.58 -7.35
C ILE A 293 -4.57 5.45 -8.08
N GLY A 294 -4.67 6.73 -7.67
CA GLY A 294 -5.39 7.74 -8.42
C GLY A 294 -6.91 7.70 -8.25
N ASP A 295 -7.40 8.41 -7.27
CA ASP A 295 -8.82 8.53 -6.97
C ASP A 295 -9.31 9.95 -7.30
N LYS A 296 -10.60 10.09 -7.58
CA LYS A 296 -11.26 11.38 -7.83
C LYS A 296 -11.51 12.18 -6.55
N HIS A 297 -10.74 11.93 -5.48
CA HIS A 297 -10.82 12.64 -4.21
C HIS A 297 -9.48 12.63 -3.46
N VAL A 298 -9.29 13.56 -2.54
CA VAL A 298 -8.14 13.59 -1.63
C VAL A 298 -8.45 12.72 -0.42
N PRO A 299 -7.67 11.66 -0.13
CA PRO A 299 -7.92 10.78 1.01
C PRO A 299 -7.91 11.52 2.35
N TRP A 300 -8.81 11.14 3.26
CA TRP A 300 -8.87 11.69 4.61
C TRP A 300 -7.58 11.46 5.39
N VAL A 301 -7.00 10.27 5.25
CA VAL A 301 -5.78 9.86 5.94
C VAL A 301 -4.50 10.49 5.39
N HIS A 302 -4.55 11.22 4.27
CA HIS A 302 -3.40 11.89 3.68
C HIS A 302 -3.02 13.14 4.49
N ASN A 303 -1.84 13.16 5.10
CA ASN A 303 -1.27 14.34 5.76
C ASN A 303 -0.70 15.33 4.74
N VAL A 304 -1.57 16.13 4.14
CA VAL A 304 -1.17 17.10 3.11
C VAL A 304 -0.21 18.17 3.65
N LYS A 305 -0.28 18.50 4.96
CA LYS A 305 0.64 19.49 5.57
C LYS A 305 2.10 19.09 5.45
N ASN A 306 2.39 17.78 5.44
CA ASN A 306 3.74 17.26 5.40
C ASN A 306 4.19 16.82 4.00
N THR A 307 3.30 16.82 3.00
CA THR A 307 3.62 16.55 1.61
C THR A 307 4.30 17.77 0.98
N ASP A 308 5.40 17.55 0.29
CA ASP A 308 6.22 18.64 -0.29
C ASP A 308 6.01 18.81 -1.79
N LEU A 309 5.74 17.70 -2.50
CA LEU A 309 5.54 17.72 -3.95
C LEU A 309 4.34 16.90 -4.37
N LEU A 310 3.75 17.28 -5.49
CA LEU A 310 2.79 16.48 -6.26
C LEU A 310 3.43 16.16 -7.61
N ILE A 311 3.34 14.91 -8.03
CA ILE A 311 3.90 14.45 -9.30
C ILE A 311 2.84 13.60 -10.00
N ALA A 312 2.48 13.95 -11.24
CA ALA A 312 1.62 13.12 -12.05
C ALA A 312 2.40 12.44 -13.18
N VAL A 313 2.08 11.17 -13.45
CA VAL A 313 2.71 10.34 -14.47
C VAL A 313 1.69 9.87 -15.51
N ASP A 314 2.10 9.84 -16.78
CA ASP A 314 1.25 9.38 -17.87
C ASP A 314 1.07 7.86 -17.80
N ASP A 315 -0.18 7.41 -17.72
CA ASP A 315 -0.53 5.99 -17.65
C ASP A 315 -0.14 5.23 -18.94
N GLU A 316 -0.16 5.90 -20.11
CA GLU A 316 0.24 5.30 -21.38
C GLU A 316 1.75 4.98 -21.39
N VAL A 317 2.57 5.85 -20.78
CA VAL A 317 4.01 5.57 -20.62
C VAL A 317 4.21 4.38 -19.69
N VAL A 318 3.49 4.34 -18.57
CA VAL A 318 3.56 3.20 -17.63
C VAL A 318 3.20 1.89 -18.33
N MET A 319 2.11 1.86 -19.10
CA MET A 319 1.68 0.65 -19.82
C MET A 319 2.68 0.20 -20.90
N LYS A 320 3.36 1.13 -21.58
CA LYS A 320 4.46 0.80 -22.51
C LYS A 320 5.63 0.17 -21.75
N LEU A 321 5.99 0.70 -20.58
CA LEU A 321 7.08 0.18 -19.77
C LEU A 321 6.76 -1.18 -19.15
N ILE A 322 5.51 -1.43 -18.75
CA ILE A 322 5.06 -2.75 -18.30
C ILE A 322 5.33 -3.81 -19.37
N ARG A 323 5.03 -3.52 -20.64
CA ARG A 323 5.35 -4.45 -21.75
C ARG A 323 6.86 -4.60 -21.93
N LEU A 324 7.61 -3.49 -21.98
CA LEU A 324 9.06 -3.52 -22.15
C LEU A 324 9.76 -4.36 -21.06
N PHE A 325 9.29 -4.30 -19.83
CA PHE A 325 9.91 -4.97 -18.69
C PHE A 325 9.53 -6.45 -18.57
N ASN A 326 8.44 -6.88 -19.19
CA ASN A 326 7.90 -8.22 -18.99
C ASN A 326 7.86 -9.09 -20.26
N ASP A 327 7.84 -8.49 -21.45
CA ASP A 327 7.89 -9.23 -22.72
C ASP A 327 9.33 -9.73 -22.98
N PRO A 328 9.52 -10.98 -23.43
CA PRO A 328 10.85 -11.49 -23.78
C PRO A 328 11.63 -10.60 -24.75
N ALA A 329 10.98 -10.09 -25.82
CA ALA A 329 11.60 -9.17 -26.76
C ALA A 329 11.99 -7.83 -26.11
N GLY A 330 11.20 -7.37 -25.15
CA GLY A 330 11.51 -6.18 -24.35
C GLY A 330 12.73 -6.37 -23.46
N LYS A 331 12.84 -7.51 -22.79
CA LYS A 331 14.02 -7.86 -21.97
C LYS A 331 15.29 -7.98 -22.82
N GLU A 332 15.22 -8.65 -23.97
CA GLU A 332 16.33 -8.73 -24.94
C GLU A 332 16.76 -7.32 -25.40
N PHE A 333 15.78 -6.46 -25.69
CA PHE A 333 16.04 -5.07 -26.05
C PHE A 333 16.77 -4.32 -24.91
N LEU A 334 16.32 -4.41 -23.66
CA LEU A 334 16.95 -3.79 -22.49
C LEU A 334 18.41 -4.23 -22.34
N VAL A 335 18.68 -5.54 -22.47
CA VAL A 335 20.05 -6.09 -22.42
C VAL A 335 20.90 -5.52 -23.55
N SER A 336 20.34 -5.37 -24.78
CA SER A 336 21.06 -4.75 -25.90
C SER A 336 21.40 -3.26 -25.65
N ARG A 337 20.73 -2.60 -24.72
CA ARG A 337 20.99 -1.21 -24.27
C ARG A 337 21.89 -1.12 -23.04
N GLY A 338 22.47 -2.24 -22.60
CA GLY A 338 23.44 -2.27 -21.49
C GLY A 338 22.81 -2.48 -20.12
N VAL A 339 21.52 -2.84 -20.04
CA VAL A 339 20.90 -3.24 -18.77
C VAL A 339 21.37 -4.65 -18.42
N ASP A 340 21.80 -4.85 -17.16
CA ASP A 340 22.23 -6.17 -16.68
C ASP A 340 21.11 -7.20 -16.88
N PRO A 341 21.39 -8.38 -17.48
CA PRO A 341 20.38 -9.43 -17.69
C PRO A 341 19.67 -9.86 -16.41
N LYS A 342 20.40 -9.95 -15.28
CA LYS A 342 19.82 -10.32 -13.98
C LYS A 342 18.86 -9.24 -13.45
N LEU A 343 19.10 -7.99 -13.79
CA LEU A 343 18.18 -6.90 -13.47
C LEU A 343 16.96 -6.96 -14.39
N ALA A 344 17.14 -7.15 -15.70
CA ALA A 344 16.06 -7.28 -16.66
C ALA A 344 15.07 -8.40 -16.26
N ASP A 345 15.57 -9.52 -15.72
CA ASP A 345 14.73 -10.60 -15.19
C ASP A 345 13.95 -10.22 -13.94
N LYS A 346 14.48 -9.31 -13.12
CA LYS A 346 13.83 -8.85 -11.87
C LYS A 346 12.83 -7.71 -12.07
N LEU A 347 12.69 -7.16 -13.26
CA LEU A 347 11.76 -6.05 -13.50
C LEU A 347 10.29 -6.47 -13.39
N ASP A 348 9.98 -7.77 -13.38
CA ASP A 348 8.67 -8.34 -13.03
C ASP A 348 8.28 -8.11 -11.56
N LEU A 349 9.23 -7.75 -10.69
CA LEU A 349 8.96 -7.32 -9.32
C LEU A 349 8.20 -5.98 -9.25
N LEU A 350 8.13 -5.24 -10.35
CA LEU A 350 7.49 -3.94 -10.46
C LEU A 350 6.08 -4.10 -11.03
N GLY A 351 5.06 -4.06 -10.19
CA GLY A 351 3.66 -3.95 -10.63
C GLY A 351 3.36 -2.59 -11.26
N ILE A 352 2.15 -2.38 -11.72
CA ILE A 352 1.75 -1.18 -12.51
C ILE A 352 2.04 0.12 -11.74
N SER A 353 1.56 0.25 -10.50
CA SER A 353 1.81 1.44 -9.68
C SER A 353 3.29 1.64 -9.35
N SER A 354 4.06 0.55 -9.28
CA SER A 354 5.51 0.59 -9.02
C SER A 354 6.27 1.25 -10.16
N VAL A 355 5.90 0.96 -11.41
CA VAL A 355 6.48 1.62 -12.60
C VAL A 355 6.11 3.10 -12.62
N GLY A 356 4.88 3.47 -12.23
CA GLY A 356 4.50 4.88 -12.02
C GLY A 356 5.37 5.57 -10.98
N ASN A 357 5.64 4.90 -9.86
CA ASN A 357 6.55 5.39 -8.82
C ASN A 357 7.99 5.58 -9.33
N VAL A 358 8.50 4.70 -10.19
CA VAL A 358 9.82 4.86 -10.82
C VAL A 358 9.85 6.13 -11.68
N LEU A 359 8.83 6.36 -12.51
CA LEU A 359 8.75 7.60 -13.30
C LEU A 359 8.69 8.85 -12.42
N ALA A 360 7.92 8.80 -11.31
CA ALA A 360 7.87 9.90 -10.35
C ALA A 360 9.22 10.14 -9.67
N ALA A 361 9.96 9.07 -9.32
CA ALA A 361 11.31 9.19 -8.75
C ALA A 361 12.31 9.78 -9.75
N ILE A 362 12.20 9.44 -11.04
CA ILE A 362 13.01 10.04 -12.11
C ILE A 362 12.70 11.53 -12.27
N LYS A 363 11.40 11.91 -12.30
CA LYS A 363 10.99 13.32 -12.34
C LYS A 363 11.52 14.11 -11.14
N PHE A 364 11.41 13.53 -9.94
CA PHE A 364 11.92 14.11 -8.70
C PHE A 364 13.46 14.32 -8.78
N ALA A 365 14.20 13.30 -9.22
CA ALA A 365 15.64 13.37 -9.33
C ALA A 365 16.08 14.45 -10.34
N LYS A 366 15.41 14.55 -11.49
CA LYS A 366 15.67 15.59 -12.49
C LYS A 366 15.31 16.99 -11.99
N TYR A 367 14.17 17.13 -11.30
CA TYR A 367 13.71 18.43 -10.78
C TYR A 367 14.68 19.03 -9.76
N PHE A 368 15.23 18.20 -8.88
CA PHE A 368 16.19 18.63 -7.87
C PHE A 368 17.67 18.49 -8.31
N GLU A 369 17.91 18.17 -9.58
CA GLU A 369 19.26 18.01 -10.16
C GLU A 369 20.14 17.04 -9.34
N LEU A 370 19.55 15.92 -8.89
CA LEU A 370 20.20 14.97 -8.00
C LEU A 370 21.31 14.19 -8.72
N THR A 371 22.34 13.84 -7.94
CA THR A 371 23.56 13.19 -8.40
C THR A 371 23.68 11.76 -7.83
N GLU A 372 24.77 11.05 -8.11
CA GLU A 372 25.11 9.74 -7.55
C GLU A 372 25.27 9.74 -6.02
N GLU A 373 25.45 10.90 -5.41
CA GLU A 373 25.51 11.10 -3.96
C GLU A 373 24.11 11.20 -3.31
N ASP A 374 23.04 11.09 -4.11
CA ASP A 374 21.67 11.29 -3.66
C ASP A 374 20.85 10.01 -3.76
N LEU A 375 20.20 9.62 -2.66
CA LEU A 375 19.28 8.48 -2.57
C LEU A 375 17.83 8.96 -2.58
N VAL A 376 17.05 8.37 -3.47
CA VAL A 376 15.61 8.54 -3.59
C VAL A 376 14.95 7.19 -3.31
N LEU A 377 13.97 7.16 -2.39
CA LEU A 377 13.25 5.95 -2.04
C LEU A 377 11.83 5.97 -2.62
N THR A 378 11.36 4.82 -3.04
CA THR A 378 9.96 4.61 -3.39
C THR A 378 9.50 3.20 -3.03
N ILE A 379 8.30 2.82 -3.46
CA ILE A 379 7.67 1.56 -3.08
C ILE A 379 7.18 0.79 -4.31
N ALA A 380 7.46 -0.51 -4.32
CA ALA A 380 6.81 -1.47 -5.19
C ALA A 380 5.71 -2.18 -4.40
N THR A 381 4.47 -1.74 -4.54
CA THR A 381 3.31 -2.22 -3.77
C THR A 381 3.09 -3.72 -3.98
N ASP A 382 3.19 -4.16 -5.22
CA ASP A 382 2.99 -5.53 -5.71
C ASP A 382 3.92 -5.82 -6.90
N SER A 383 3.73 -6.96 -7.55
CA SER A 383 4.52 -7.39 -8.73
C SER A 383 3.62 -7.74 -9.90
N MET A 384 4.21 -8.01 -11.06
CA MET A 384 3.49 -8.41 -12.29
C MET A 384 2.75 -9.74 -12.20
N GLU A 385 3.00 -10.53 -11.15
CA GLU A 385 2.23 -11.74 -10.83
C GLU A 385 0.72 -11.50 -10.79
N MET A 386 0.30 -10.26 -10.46
CA MET A 386 -1.10 -9.86 -10.34
C MET A 386 -1.71 -9.30 -11.64
N TYR A 387 -0.94 -9.24 -12.73
CA TYR A 387 -1.30 -8.47 -13.93
C TYR A 387 -1.06 -9.23 -15.24
N GLY A 388 -0.98 -10.56 -15.19
CA GLY A 388 -0.81 -11.39 -16.40
C GLY A 388 -1.94 -11.20 -17.41
N SER A 389 -3.19 -10.98 -16.96
CA SER A 389 -4.32 -10.65 -17.83
C SER A 389 -4.12 -9.32 -18.56
N ARG A 390 -3.54 -8.31 -17.90
CA ARG A 390 -3.25 -7.00 -18.52
C ARG A 390 -2.22 -7.09 -19.65
N LEU A 391 -1.19 -7.93 -19.49
CA LEU A 391 -0.20 -8.15 -20.55
C LEU A 391 -0.88 -8.80 -21.79
N ARG A 392 -1.75 -9.78 -21.58
CA ARG A 392 -2.52 -10.43 -22.67
C ARG A 392 -3.46 -9.44 -23.37
N GLU A 393 -4.24 -8.67 -22.63
CA GLU A 393 -5.12 -7.62 -23.17
C GLU A 393 -4.34 -6.60 -24.03
N MET A 394 -3.14 -6.20 -23.56
CA MET A 394 -2.30 -5.29 -24.35
C MET A 394 -1.73 -5.95 -25.62
N GLU A 395 -1.38 -7.24 -25.56
CA GLU A 395 -0.92 -7.98 -26.74
C GLU A 395 -2.06 -8.16 -27.76
N GLU A 396 -3.27 -8.48 -27.32
CA GLU A 396 -4.46 -8.59 -28.15
C GLU A 396 -4.81 -7.25 -28.84
N ALA A 397 -4.73 -6.14 -28.09
CA ALA A 397 -5.08 -4.80 -28.59
C ALA A 397 -4.02 -4.18 -29.50
N ARG A 398 -2.73 -4.50 -29.30
CA ARG A 398 -1.60 -3.79 -29.94
C ARG A 398 -0.66 -4.71 -30.70
N GLY A 399 -0.91 -5.99 -30.73
CA GLY A 399 -0.01 -7.00 -31.28
C GLY A 399 1.20 -7.28 -30.37
N ARG A 400 2.09 -8.15 -30.83
CA ARG A 400 3.34 -8.48 -30.13
C ARG A 400 4.27 -7.28 -30.03
N LEU A 401 5.05 -7.24 -28.95
CA LEU A 401 6.07 -6.20 -28.79
C LEU A 401 7.18 -6.42 -29.82
N ASP A 402 7.46 -5.40 -30.63
CA ASP A 402 8.55 -5.39 -31.61
C ASP A 402 9.68 -4.44 -31.20
N ALA A 403 10.75 -4.39 -31.99
CA ALA A 403 11.91 -3.53 -31.73
C ALA A 403 11.54 -2.04 -31.77
N THR A 404 10.58 -1.62 -32.60
CA THR A 404 10.12 -0.22 -32.69
C THR A 404 9.35 0.18 -31.45
N ALA A 405 8.39 -0.65 -31.00
CA ALA A 405 7.62 -0.41 -29.78
C ALA A 405 8.54 -0.42 -28.53
N SER A 406 9.54 -1.33 -28.51
CA SER A 406 10.55 -1.37 -27.44
C SER A 406 11.39 -0.09 -27.40
N ALA A 407 11.84 0.41 -28.58
CA ALA A 407 12.61 1.65 -28.67
C ALA A 407 11.79 2.88 -28.22
N ILE A 408 10.49 2.94 -28.55
CA ILE A 408 9.58 4.00 -28.12
C ILE A 408 9.42 3.97 -26.61
N ALA A 409 9.18 2.80 -26.00
CA ALA A 409 9.04 2.66 -24.55
C ALA A 409 10.35 3.04 -23.82
N TRP A 410 11.49 2.57 -24.33
CA TRP A 410 12.80 2.92 -23.83
C TRP A 410 13.07 4.44 -23.89
N SER A 411 12.78 5.06 -25.04
CA SER A 411 12.92 6.50 -25.19
C SER A 411 12.05 7.27 -24.20
N ALA A 412 10.81 6.83 -23.96
CA ALA A 412 9.92 7.45 -22.99
C ALA A 412 10.48 7.37 -21.54
N LEU A 413 11.14 6.28 -21.18
CA LEU A 413 11.82 6.14 -19.90
C LEU A 413 13.03 7.06 -19.78
N GLN A 414 13.95 6.99 -20.75
CA GLN A 414 15.20 7.76 -20.72
C GLN A 414 14.99 9.27 -20.79
N HIS A 415 13.96 9.69 -21.54
CA HIS A 415 13.63 11.10 -21.74
C HIS A 415 12.40 11.54 -20.93
N THR A 416 12.12 10.86 -19.79
CA THR A 416 11.07 11.31 -18.87
C THR A 416 11.18 12.80 -18.60
N ALA A 417 10.16 13.58 -18.99
CA ALA A 417 10.14 15.03 -18.84
C ALA A 417 9.84 15.44 -17.38
N VAL A 418 10.30 16.63 -17.00
CA VAL A 418 9.93 17.27 -15.74
C VAL A 418 8.70 18.14 -15.98
N ASP A 419 7.58 17.47 -16.22
CA ASP A 419 6.25 18.05 -16.38
C ASP A 419 5.30 17.50 -15.32
N CYS A 420 4.10 18.05 -15.21
CA CYS A 420 3.08 17.60 -14.27
C CYS A 420 3.62 17.40 -12.84
N LEU A 421 4.35 18.43 -12.37
CA LEU A 421 4.99 18.48 -11.06
C LEU A 421 4.72 19.84 -10.40
N GLU A 422 4.41 19.85 -9.10
CA GLU A 422 4.25 21.06 -8.28
C GLU A 422 5.00 20.89 -6.95
N GLU A 423 5.94 21.78 -6.63
CA GLU A 423 6.45 21.91 -5.26
C GLU A 423 5.46 22.71 -4.42
N LEU A 424 4.96 22.11 -3.34
CA LEU A 424 3.85 22.67 -2.57
C LEU A 424 4.30 23.76 -1.60
N THR A 425 3.86 24.99 -1.86
CA THR A 425 3.87 26.09 -0.89
C THR A 425 2.76 25.89 0.16
N TYR A 426 2.70 26.76 1.16
CA TYR A 426 1.57 26.79 2.11
C TYR A 426 0.22 26.84 1.39
N HIS A 427 0.08 27.69 0.38
CA HIS A 427 -1.17 27.84 -0.38
C HIS A 427 -1.49 26.60 -1.21
N GLY A 428 -0.48 25.96 -1.83
CA GLY A 428 -0.65 24.70 -2.55
C GLY A 428 -1.13 23.59 -1.63
N LYS A 429 -0.48 23.40 -0.47
CA LYS A 429 -0.91 22.45 0.56
C LYS A 429 -2.33 22.72 1.03
N LYS A 430 -2.68 24.01 1.28
CA LYS A 430 -4.01 24.39 1.72
C LYS A 430 -5.10 24.15 0.66
N ARG A 431 -4.79 24.40 -0.61
CA ARG A 431 -5.65 24.06 -1.76
C ARG A 431 -6.00 22.57 -1.75
N VAL A 432 -5.01 21.71 -1.73
CA VAL A 432 -5.21 20.25 -1.73
C VAL A 432 -5.98 19.80 -0.48
N HIS A 433 -5.63 20.31 0.70
CA HIS A 433 -6.34 19.99 1.94
C HIS A 433 -7.83 20.39 1.87
N ASN A 434 -8.14 21.55 1.32
CA ASN A 434 -9.52 22.05 1.23
C ASN A 434 -10.40 21.17 0.32
N LEU A 435 -9.83 20.46 -0.66
CA LEU A 435 -10.60 19.54 -1.51
C LEU A 435 -11.21 18.38 -0.69
N LYS A 436 -10.66 18.04 0.46
CA LYS A 436 -11.24 17.04 1.37
C LYS A 436 -12.64 17.39 1.82
N TYR A 437 -12.99 18.68 1.91
CA TYR A 437 -14.29 19.14 2.36
C TYR A 437 -15.42 18.53 1.52
N TYR A 438 -15.31 18.59 0.20
CA TYR A 438 -16.37 18.16 -0.72
C TYR A 438 -16.68 16.67 -0.64
N THR A 439 -15.68 15.84 -0.43
CA THR A 439 -15.91 14.39 -0.29
C THR A 439 -16.29 14.05 1.15
N TRP A 440 -15.51 14.50 2.11
CA TRP A 440 -15.60 13.95 3.45
C TRP A 440 -16.64 14.62 4.33
N VAL A 441 -16.81 15.95 4.20
CA VAL A 441 -17.81 16.69 4.98
C VAL A 441 -19.16 16.63 4.27
N GLU A 442 -19.21 16.96 2.98
CA GLU A 442 -20.48 17.04 2.24
C GLU A 442 -21.11 15.64 1.95
N GLN A 443 -20.30 14.59 1.79
CA GLN A 443 -20.79 13.30 1.31
C GLN A 443 -20.56 12.13 2.27
N GLN A 444 -19.48 12.12 3.06
CA GLN A 444 -19.06 10.96 3.85
C GLN A 444 -19.24 11.14 5.37
N GLY A 445 -19.92 12.22 5.80
CA GLY A 445 -20.35 12.38 7.19
C GLY A 445 -19.26 12.79 8.18
N LYS A 446 -18.09 13.23 7.70
CA LYS A 446 -17.10 13.90 8.58
C LYS A 446 -17.59 15.31 8.90
N THR A 447 -17.10 15.87 10.00
CA THR A 447 -17.48 17.20 10.44
C THR A 447 -16.50 18.28 9.98
N TYR A 448 -16.98 19.52 9.93
CA TYR A 448 -16.13 20.68 9.67
C TYR A 448 -15.03 20.82 10.74
N GLN A 449 -15.33 20.52 11.99
CA GLN A 449 -14.39 20.56 13.09
C GLN A 449 -13.25 19.58 12.91
N GLU A 450 -13.54 18.36 12.43
CA GLU A 450 -12.52 17.34 12.18
C GLU A 450 -11.55 17.77 11.07
N ILE A 451 -12.05 18.33 9.96
CA ILE A 451 -11.17 18.82 8.88
C ILE A 451 -10.34 20.02 9.31
N GLN A 452 -10.90 20.91 10.15
CA GLN A 452 -10.14 22.03 10.76
C GLN A 452 -9.05 21.52 11.69
N ALA A 453 -9.31 20.48 12.50
CA ALA A 453 -8.33 19.88 13.38
C ALA A 453 -7.13 19.31 12.59
N GLN A 454 -7.35 18.64 11.43
CA GLN A 454 -6.26 18.16 10.57
C GLN A 454 -5.28 19.27 10.16
N TRP A 455 -5.74 20.51 10.04
CA TRP A 455 -4.91 21.62 9.60
C TRP A 455 -4.36 22.47 10.75
N TYR A 456 -5.18 22.80 11.73
CA TYR A 456 -4.84 23.79 12.76
C TYR A 456 -4.40 23.18 14.09
N ASP A 457 -4.82 21.94 14.42
CA ASP A 457 -4.37 21.29 15.63
C ASP A 457 -2.95 20.70 15.40
N PRO A 458 -1.92 21.20 16.09
CA PRO A 458 -0.56 20.69 15.95
C PRO A 458 -0.41 19.25 16.45
N ALA A 459 -1.29 18.78 17.34
CA ALA A 459 -1.26 17.43 17.89
C ALA A 459 -1.98 16.40 17.00
N TYR A 460 -2.81 16.81 16.04
CA TYR A 460 -3.66 15.89 15.28
C TYR A 460 -2.87 14.74 14.68
N TRP A 461 -1.85 15.05 13.86
CA TRP A 461 -1.07 14.03 13.15
C TRP A 461 -0.05 13.30 14.04
N THR A 462 0.40 13.90 15.15
CA THR A 462 1.33 13.26 16.09
C THR A 462 0.63 12.35 17.10
N SER A 463 -0.65 12.58 17.38
CA SER A 463 -1.44 11.74 18.28
C SER A 463 -1.76 10.36 17.69
N ILE A 464 -1.82 10.22 16.36
CA ILE A 464 -2.14 8.95 15.71
C ILE A 464 -1.02 7.91 15.90
N PRO A 465 0.26 8.20 15.60
CA PRO A 465 1.35 7.28 15.88
C PRO A 465 1.50 6.92 17.36
N ALA A 466 1.13 7.80 18.26
CA ALA A 466 1.18 7.54 19.71
C ALA A 466 0.24 6.39 20.13
N LEU A 467 -0.75 6.03 19.30
CA LEU A 467 -1.64 4.90 19.56
C LEU A 467 -0.97 3.53 19.27
N GLY A 468 0.15 3.49 18.54
CA GLY A 468 0.81 2.23 18.17
C GLY A 468 1.11 1.32 19.37
N PRO A 469 1.81 1.80 20.42
CA PRO A 469 2.07 1.00 21.61
C PRO A 469 0.80 0.57 22.35
N GLU A 470 -0.26 1.37 22.34
CA GLU A 470 -1.54 0.99 22.97
C GLU A 470 -2.24 -0.13 22.16
N VAL A 471 -2.20 -0.08 20.83
CA VAL A 471 -2.69 -1.18 19.98
C VAL A 471 -1.92 -2.46 20.25
N ASP A 472 -0.58 -2.41 20.34
CA ASP A 472 0.24 -3.56 20.67
C ASP A 472 -0.15 -4.16 22.03
N LYS A 473 -0.36 -3.31 23.05
CA LYS A 473 -0.84 -3.72 24.36
C LYS A 473 -2.20 -4.41 24.30
N ARG A 474 -3.18 -3.88 23.53
CA ARG A 474 -4.48 -4.51 23.35
C ARG A 474 -4.38 -5.88 22.66
N ILE A 475 -3.48 -6.00 21.69
CA ILE A 475 -3.19 -7.30 21.04
C ILE A 475 -2.62 -8.31 22.05
N GLU A 476 -1.69 -7.89 22.89
CA GLU A 476 -1.11 -8.76 23.93
C GLU A 476 -2.15 -9.21 24.95
N GLU A 477 -2.98 -8.28 25.46
CA GLU A 477 -4.10 -8.58 26.35
C GLU A 477 -5.11 -9.56 25.72
N PHE A 478 -5.43 -9.36 24.44
CA PHE A 478 -6.29 -10.26 23.66
C PHE A 478 -5.68 -11.66 23.57
N ASN A 479 -4.41 -11.78 23.18
CA ASN A 479 -3.71 -13.07 23.09
C ASN A 479 -3.63 -13.78 24.45
N GLN A 480 -3.42 -13.03 25.55
CA GLN A 480 -3.48 -13.58 26.90
C GLN A 480 -4.88 -14.14 27.24
N ARG A 481 -5.94 -13.40 26.91
CA ARG A 481 -7.33 -13.86 27.09
C ARG A 481 -7.63 -15.13 26.28
N THR A 482 -7.03 -15.30 25.09
CA THR A 482 -7.21 -16.55 24.32
C THR A 482 -6.51 -17.75 24.97
N GLY A 483 -5.38 -17.55 25.63
CA GLY A 483 -4.55 -18.59 26.21
C GLY A 483 -3.79 -19.45 25.19
N LEU A 484 -3.88 -19.15 23.88
CA LEU A 484 -3.30 -19.97 22.81
C LEU A 484 -1.78 -19.93 22.78
N LEU A 485 -1.16 -18.78 23.10
CA LEU A 485 0.30 -18.65 23.15
C LEU A 485 0.94 -19.59 24.17
N ALA A 486 0.30 -19.76 25.34
CA ALA A 486 0.79 -20.66 26.38
C ALA A 486 0.72 -22.15 25.98
N GLN A 487 -0.11 -22.50 25.00
CA GLN A 487 -0.24 -23.87 24.48
C GLN A 487 0.81 -24.18 23.40
N LEU A 488 1.55 -23.17 22.93
CA LEU A 488 2.59 -23.30 21.91
C LEU A 488 3.98 -23.51 22.52
N SER A 489 4.12 -23.24 23.83
CA SER A 489 5.41 -23.32 24.57
C SER A 489 5.83 -24.77 24.89
#